data_6b73737adcf8d6413379f32f2ea54454
#
_entry.id   6b73737adcf8d6413379f32f2ea54454
#
_cell.length_a   1.000
_cell.length_b   1.000
_cell.length_c   1.000
_cell.angle_alpha   90.00
_cell.angle_beta   90.00
_cell.angle_gamma   90.00
#
_symmetry.space_group_name_H-M   'P 1'
#
loop_
_entity.id
_entity.type
_entity.pdbx_description
1 polymer ?
#
loop_
_entity_poly.entity_id
_entity_poly.type
_entity_poly.pdbx_seq_one_letter_code
_entity_poly.pdbx_strand_id
1 'polypeptide(L)'
;MDTIELLLNSQIFITMTEEELNYIIPLMSTQTIEKNQIIFNENAIGDAMYFIIDGAVKITKKIDASRSKTLSQLKTGDCFGEMSLIDENIRSAAATTVKDTTLLILSKEVFNAILGSHPEITSKILMNLAKILTKRLREADEQI
;
A
#
# COMPACT_ATOMS: atom_id res chain seq x y z
N MET A 1 -4.50 14.15 12.95
CA MET A 1 -4.39 14.37 11.49
C MET A 1 -5.51 13.58 10.82
N ASP A 2 -6.32 14.23 10.00
CA ASP A 2 -7.42 13.54 9.33
C ASP A 2 -6.91 12.71 8.13
N THR A 3 -7.80 11.90 7.55
CA THR A 3 -7.43 10.99 6.46
C THR A 3 -6.87 11.73 5.24
N ILE A 4 -7.47 12.87 4.87
CA ILE A 4 -6.99 13.64 3.72
C ILE A 4 -5.58 14.16 3.97
N GLU A 5 -5.31 14.70 5.15
CA GLU A 5 -3.96 15.17 5.52
C GLU A 5 -2.94 14.04 5.49
N LEU A 6 -3.31 12.86 6.01
CA LEU A 6 -2.43 11.69 5.97
C LEU A 6 -2.11 11.28 4.53
N LEU A 7 -3.12 11.24 3.66
CA LEU A 7 -2.92 10.88 2.26
C LEU A 7 -2.05 11.90 1.53
N LEU A 8 -2.29 13.19 1.75
CA LEU A 8 -1.49 14.25 1.11
C LEU A 8 -0.03 14.26 1.56
N ASN A 9 0.28 13.68 2.72
CA ASN A 9 1.65 13.52 3.18
C ASN A 9 2.30 12.22 2.74
N SER A 10 1.56 11.33 2.07
CA SER A 10 2.08 10.05 1.59
C SER A 10 2.71 10.22 0.20
N GLN A 11 3.71 9.39 -0.10
CA GLN A 11 4.39 9.45 -1.40
C GLN A 11 3.46 9.09 -2.57
N ILE A 12 2.47 8.23 -2.33
CA ILE A 12 1.56 7.77 -3.38
C ILE A 12 0.54 8.85 -3.77
N PHE A 13 0.06 9.62 -2.79
CA PHE A 13 -1.06 10.55 -3.00
C PHE A 13 -0.68 12.03 -2.94
N ILE A 14 0.62 12.34 -2.73
CA ILE A 14 1.08 13.71 -2.46
C ILE A 14 0.76 14.72 -3.57
N THR A 15 0.62 14.27 -4.81
CA THR A 15 0.33 15.14 -5.96
C THR A 15 -1.16 15.30 -6.25
N MET A 16 -2.00 14.63 -5.47
CA MET A 16 -3.46 14.71 -5.67
C MET A 16 -4.04 15.96 -5.04
N THR A 17 -5.13 16.45 -5.61
CA THR A 17 -5.91 17.53 -5.01
C THR A 17 -6.85 16.95 -3.95
N GLU A 18 -7.31 17.81 -3.05
CA GLU A 18 -8.31 17.43 -2.06
C GLU A 18 -9.60 16.94 -2.72
N GLU A 19 -10.00 17.60 -3.83
CA GLU A 19 -11.18 17.20 -4.61
C GLU A 19 -11.02 15.78 -5.16
N GLU A 20 -9.84 15.44 -5.70
CA GLU A 20 -9.56 14.10 -6.21
C GLU A 20 -9.59 13.07 -5.08
N LEU A 21 -9.03 13.38 -3.93
CA LEU A 21 -9.09 12.49 -2.76
C LEU A 21 -10.52 12.28 -2.29
N ASN A 22 -11.32 13.33 -2.24
CA ASN A 22 -12.73 13.22 -1.88
C ASN A 22 -13.52 12.34 -2.86
N TYR A 23 -13.09 12.27 -4.11
CA TYR A 23 -13.68 11.37 -5.10
C TYR A 23 -13.31 9.91 -4.83
N ILE A 24 -12.03 9.62 -4.58
CA ILE A 24 -11.56 8.23 -4.48
C ILE A 24 -11.77 7.60 -3.11
N ILE A 25 -11.73 8.36 -2.02
CA ILE A 25 -11.86 7.80 -0.67
C ILE A 25 -13.15 6.99 -0.49
N PRO A 26 -14.32 7.46 -0.94
CA PRO A 26 -15.55 6.66 -0.81
C PRO A 26 -15.54 5.36 -1.61
N LEU A 27 -14.68 5.25 -2.63
CA LEU A 27 -14.53 4.05 -3.46
C LEU A 27 -13.61 3.02 -2.83
N MET A 28 -12.82 3.44 -1.84
CA MET A 28 -11.97 2.54 -1.06
C MET A 28 -12.77 1.93 0.09
N SER A 29 -12.30 0.80 0.60
CA SER A 29 -12.89 0.21 1.81
C SER A 29 -12.03 0.51 3.02
N THR A 30 -12.67 0.55 4.19
CA THR A 30 -12.00 0.74 5.47
C THR A 30 -12.17 -0.52 6.30
N GLN A 31 -11.09 -1.00 6.90
CA GLN A 31 -11.11 -2.20 7.73
C GLN A 31 -10.26 -1.98 8.97
N THR A 32 -10.80 -2.38 10.12
CA THR A 32 -10.06 -2.40 11.38
C THR A 32 -9.68 -3.83 11.71
N ILE A 33 -8.40 -4.05 11.97
CA ILE A 33 -7.82 -5.37 12.20
C ILE A 33 -7.13 -5.34 13.56
N GLU A 34 -7.42 -6.33 14.40
CA GLU A 34 -6.82 -6.46 15.72
C GLU A 34 -5.32 -6.75 15.64
N LYS A 35 -4.62 -6.51 16.74
CA LYS A 35 -3.20 -6.80 16.90
C LYS A 35 -2.88 -8.26 16.58
N ASN A 36 -1.72 -8.49 15.97
CA ASN A 36 -1.19 -9.83 15.65
C ASN A 36 -2.04 -10.64 14.67
N GLN A 37 -2.77 -9.97 13.77
CA GLN A 37 -3.55 -10.61 12.74
C GLN A 37 -2.85 -10.50 11.38
N ILE A 38 -2.96 -11.54 10.57
CA ILE A 38 -2.39 -11.56 9.23
C ILE A 38 -3.32 -10.77 8.29
N ILE A 39 -2.75 -9.78 7.60
CA ILE A 39 -3.47 -9.03 6.57
C ILE A 39 -3.44 -9.81 5.26
N PHE A 40 -2.25 -10.27 4.87
CA PHE A 40 -2.08 -11.22 3.76
C PHE A 40 -0.84 -12.07 3.99
N ASN A 41 -0.87 -13.26 3.43
CA ASN A 41 0.24 -14.21 3.49
C ASN A 41 1.21 -14.01 2.34
N GLU A 42 2.46 -14.40 2.55
CA GLU A 42 3.43 -14.57 1.48
C GLU A 42 2.88 -15.59 0.48
N ASN A 43 3.08 -15.36 -0.81
CA ASN A 43 2.59 -16.18 -1.92
C ASN A 43 1.07 -16.07 -2.19
N ALA A 44 0.33 -15.28 -1.43
CA ALA A 44 -1.06 -14.98 -1.75
C ALA A 44 -1.14 -14.10 -3.01
N ILE A 45 -2.27 -14.17 -3.72
CA ILE A 45 -2.51 -13.30 -4.86
C ILE A 45 -2.69 -11.86 -4.37
N GLY A 46 -1.93 -10.92 -4.97
CA GLY A 46 -2.05 -9.50 -4.64
C GLY A 46 -3.18 -8.84 -5.43
N ASP A 47 -4.14 -8.26 -4.73
CA ASP A 47 -5.34 -7.66 -5.33
C ASP A 47 -5.68 -6.28 -4.77
N ALA A 48 -4.85 -5.70 -3.93
CA ALA A 48 -5.13 -4.41 -3.30
C ALA A 48 -3.86 -3.76 -2.76
N MET A 49 -3.94 -2.43 -2.65
CA MET A 49 -2.99 -1.61 -1.91
C MET A 49 -3.63 -1.22 -0.58
N TYR A 50 -2.81 -1.10 0.45
CA TYR A 50 -3.25 -0.74 1.80
C TYR A 50 -2.56 0.55 2.24
N PHE A 51 -3.33 1.40 2.91
CA PHE A 51 -2.84 2.62 3.55
C PHE A 51 -3.18 2.56 5.03
N ILE A 52 -2.20 2.81 5.90
CA ILE A 52 -2.40 2.77 7.36
C ILE A 52 -2.94 4.12 7.83
N ILE A 53 -4.22 4.15 8.19
CA ILE A 53 -4.84 5.34 8.78
C ILE A 53 -4.41 5.48 10.23
N ASP A 54 -4.37 4.37 10.97
CA ASP A 54 -3.93 4.32 12.36
C ASP A 54 -3.44 2.92 12.68
N GLY A 55 -2.25 2.80 13.22
CA GLY A 55 -1.72 1.51 13.62
C GLY A 55 -0.29 1.25 13.20
N ALA A 56 0.06 -0.03 13.14
CA ALA A 56 1.40 -0.48 12.76
C ALA A 56 1.33 -1.89 12.18
N VAL A 57 2.13 -2.11 11.14
CA VAL A 57 2.18 -3.35 10.37
C VAL A 57 3.64 -3.75 10.18
N LYS A 58 3.93 -5.04 10.31
CA LYS A 58 5.26 -5.57 9.94
C LYS A 58 5.15 -6.37 8.66
N ILE A 59 6.17 -6.23 7.82
CA ILE A 59 6.33 -6.98 6.58
C ILE A 59 7.41 -8.02 6.83
N THR A 60 7.06 -9.29 6.61
CA THR A 60 7.95 -10.41 6.92
C THR A 60 8.11 -11.34 5.72
N LYS A 61 9.25 -12.01 5.67
CA LYS A 61 9.54 -13.01 4.64
C LYS A 61 10.09 -14.26 5.32
N LYS A 62 9.61 -15.42 4.89
CA LYS A 62 10.12 -16.70 5.40
C LYS A 62 11.53 -16.94 4.92
N ILE A 63 12.41 -17.35 5.86
CA ILE A 63 13.75 -17.82 5.56
C ILE A 63 13.70 -19.34 5.35
N ASP A 64 12.94 -20.05 6.20
CA ASP A 64 12.69 -21.48 6.11
C ASP A 64 11.33 -21.79 6.78
N ALA A 65 11.00 -23.07 6.96
CA ALA A 65 9.70 -23.50 7.51
C ALA A 65 9.42 -22.96 8.92
N SER A 66 10.46 -22.67 9.71
CA SER A 66 10.32 -22.29 11.12
C SER A 66 10.74 -20.85 11.42
N ARG A 67 11.37 -20.13 10.47
CA ARG A 67 11.94 -18.81 10.72
C ARG A 67 11.45 -17.80 9.68
N SER A 68 11.21 -16.58 10.15
CA SER A 68 10.86 -15.44 9.29
C SER A 68 11.76 -14.25 9.63
N LYS A 69 12.00 -13.41 8.63
CA LYS A 69 12.76 -12.18 8.77
C LYS A 69 11.81 -11.00 8.62
N THR A 70 11.89 -10.03 9.54
CA THR A 70 11.17 -8.78 9.39
C THR A 70 11.91 -7.88 8.39
N LEU A 71 11.27 -7.56 7.28
CA LEU A 71 11.84 -6.68 6.26
C LEU A 71 11.65 -5.21 6.59
N SER A 72 10.49 -4.86 7.15
CA SER A 72 10.18 -3.49 7.54
C SER A 72 9.05 -3.45 8.54
N GLN A 73 8.97 -2.36 9.29
CA GLN A 73 7.82 -2.00 10.11
C GLN A 73 7.25 -0.70 9.59
N LEU A 74 5.93 -0.70 9.37
CA LEU A 74 5.19 0.41 8.83
C LEU A 74 4.27 1.00 9.89
N LYS A 75 3.97 2.27 9.77
CA LYS A 75 3.20 3.02 10.76
C LYS A 75 2.13 3.86 10.06
N THR A 76 1.34 4.56 10.86
CA THR A 76 0.34 5.51 10.38
C THR A 76 0.93 6.41 9.30
N GLY A 77 0.25 6.50 8.16
CA GLY A 77 0.68 7.27 7.00
C GLY A 77 1.44 6.48 5.94
N ASP A 78 1.82 5.25 6.22
CA ASP A 78 2.54 4.41 5.26
C ASP A 78 1.60 3.59 4.39
N CYS A 79 2.05 3.31 3.14
CA CYS A 79 1.38 2.41 2.21
C CYS A 79 2.15 1.11 2.08
N PHE A 80 1.44 0.03 1.77
CA PHE A 80 2.07 -1.24 1.41
C PHE A 80 1.18 -2.03 0.45
N GLY A 81 1.79 -2.99 -0.24
CA GLY A 81 1.08 -3.80 -1.22
C GLY A 81 0.77 -3.07 -2.52
N GLU A 82 1.42 -1.93 -2.77
CA GLU A 82 1.13 -1.05 -3.91
C GLU A 82 1.46 -1.67 -5.26
N MET A 83 2.36 -2.65 -5.31
CA MET A 83 2.70 -3.33 -6.57
C MET A 83 1.51 -4.09 -7.15
N SER A 84 0.57 -4.49 -6.32
CA SER A 84 -0.63 -5.21 -6.76
C SER A 84 -1.55 -4.39 -7.64
N LEU A 85 -1.37 -3.05 -7.68
CA LEU A 85 -2.15 -2.19 -8.57
C LEU A 85 -1.69 -2.31 -10.02
N ILE A 86 -0.42 -2.66 -10.26
CA ILE A 86 0.17 -2.62 -11.59
C ILE A 86 0.59 -3.99 -12.12
N ASP A 87 0.75 -5.00 -11.27
CA ASP A 87 1.08 -6.35 -11.74
C ASP A 87 0.08 -7.36 -11.16
N GLU A 88 0.17 -8.61 -11.66
CA GLU A 88 -0.72 -9.70 -11.26
C GLU A 88 0.01 -10.77 -10.47
N ASN A 89 1.16 -10.42 -9.92
CA ASN A 89 2.01 -11.37 -9.20
C ASN A 89 1.49 -11.63 -7.79
N ILE A 90 2.03 -12.70 -7.21
CA ILE A 90 1.76 -13.07 -5.83
C ILE A 90 2.52 -12.11 -4.88
N ARG A 91 2.07 -12.06 -3.65
CA ARG A 91 2.73 -11.30 -2.58
C ARG A 91 4.12 -11.89 -2.32
N SER A 92 5.15 -11.06 -2.35
CA SER A 92 6.53 -11.49 -2.08
C SER A 92 6.83 -11.60 -0.60
N ALA A 93 5.97 -11.08 0.26
CA ALA A 93 6.12 -11.07 1.71
C ALA A 93 4.76 -11.10 2.37
N ALA A 94 4.71 -11.38 3.66
CA ALA A 94 3.49 -11.33 4.47
C ALA A 94 3.37 -9.99 5.18
N ALA A 95 2.14 -9.58 5.49
CA ALA A 95 1.85 -8.40 6.29
C ALA A 95 1.02 -8.78 7.50
N THR A 96 1.45 -8.37 8.69
CA THR A 96 0.82 -8.70 9.96
C THR A 96 0.72 -7.46 10.84
N THR A 97 -0.41 -7.26 11.51
CA THR A 97 -0.57 -6.12 12.41
C THR A 97 0.30 -6.30 13.66
N VAL A 98 0.92 -5.21 14.10
CA VAL A 98 1.71 -5.15 15.33
C VAL A 98 0.87 -4.62 16.49
N LYS A 99 -0.15 -3.85 16.18
CA LYS A 99 -1.17 -3.36 17.11
C LYS A 99 -2.50 -3.25 16.37
N ASP A 100 -3.57 -2.89 17.07
CA ASP A 100 -4.86 -2.65 16.43
C ASP A 100 -4.67 -1.60 15.33
N THR A 101 -5.13 -1.91 14.12
CA THR A 101 -4.80 -1.14 12.93
C THR A 101 -6.04 -0.89 12.09
N THR A 102 -6.22 0.36 11.65
CA THR A 102 -7.26 0.74 10.71
C THR A 102 -6.61 1.00 9.35
N LEU A 103 -7.10 0.30 8.33
CA LEU A 103 -6.58 0.35 6.97
C LEU A 103 -7.60 0.97 6.02
N LEU A 104 -7.10 1.78 5.10
CA LEU A 104 -7.83 2.20 3.91
C LEU A 104 -7.33 1.34 2.76
N ILE A 105 -8.24 0.70 2.02
CA ILE A 105 -7.91 -0.33 1.04
C ILE A 105 -8.37 0.10 -0.34
N LEU A 106 -7.42 0.18 -1.28
CA LEU A 106 -7.70 0.41 -2.68
C LEU A 106 -7.54 -0.91 -3.43
N SER A 107 -8.67 -1.51 -3.85
CA SER A 107 -8.62 -2.76 -4.60
C SER A 107 -8.16 -2.51 -6.04
N LYS A 108 -7.56 -3.53 -6.64
CA LYS A 108 -7.18 -3.48 -8.05
C LYS A 108 -8.40 -3.28 -8.95
N GLU A 109 -9.53 -3.87 -8.59
CA GLU A 109 -10.79 -3.71 -9.32
C GLU A 109 -11.24 -2.24 -9.34
N VAL A 110 -11.24 -1.58 -8.19
CA VAL A 110 -11.60 -0.15 -8.08
C VAL A 110 -10.58 0.71 -8.82
N PHE A 111 -9.29 0.42 -8.64
CA PHE A 111 -8.22 1.14 -9.36
C PHE A 111 -8.43 1.08 -10.88
N ASN A 112 -8.71 -0.11 -11.41
CA ASN A 112 -8.94 -0.30 -12.84
C ASN A 112 -10.22 0.42 -13.31
N ALA A 113 -11.25 0.47 -12.49
CA ALA A 113 -12.46 1.22 -12.80
C ALA A 113 -12.19 2.73 -12.88
N ILE A 114 -11.39 3.26 -11.95
CA ILE A 114 -10.99 4.67 -11.97
C ILE A 114 -10.09 4.96 -13.18
N LEU A 115 -9.19 4.04 -13.52
CA LEU A 115 -8.33 4.17 -14.69
C LEU A 115 -9.14 4.32 -15.97
N GLY A 116 -10.25 3.59 -16.10
CA GLY A 116 -11.13 3.66 -17.26
C GLY A 116 -12.01 4.89 -17.31
N SER A 117 -12.36 5.48 -16.16
CA SER A 117 -13.31 6.61 -16.07
C SER A 117 -12.65 7.94 -15.75
N HIS A 118 -11.60 7.95 -14.95
CA HIS A 118 -10.88 9.15 -14.48
C HIS A 118 -9.38 8.93 -14.54
N PRO A 119 -8.81 8.75 -15.74
CA PRO A 119 -7.38 8.46 -15.89
C PRO A 119 -6.48 9.57 -15.34
N GLU A 120 -6.97 10.80 -15.27
CA GLU A 120 -6.22 11.91 -14.67
C GLU A 120 -5.90 11.68 -13.20
N ILE A 121 -6.74 10.93 -12.48
CA ILE A 121 -6.51 10.59 -11.08
C ILE A 121 -5.51 9.44 -10.97
N THR A 122 -5.75 8.34 -11.68
CA THR A 122 -4.89 7.16 -11.61
C THR A 122 -3.51 7.41 -12.20
N SER A 123 -3.38 8.33 -13.17
CA SER A 123 -2.06 8.70 -13.71
C SER A 123 -1.16 9.30 -12.64
N LYS A 124 -1.72 10.06 -11.69
CA LYS A 124 -0.94 10.61 -10.57
C LYS A 124 -0.43 9.50 -9.64
N ILE A 125 -1.27 8.53 -9.34
CA ILE A 125 -0.88 7.36 -8.54
C ILE A 125 0.23 6.60 -9.25
N LEU A 126 0.05 6.31 -10.54
CA LEU A 126 1.05 5.57 -11.34
C LEU A 126 2.37 6.32 -11.44
N MET A 127 2.33 7.64 -11.65
CA MET A 127 3.55 8.44 -11.70
C MET A 127 4.29 8.41 -10.37
N ASN A 128 3.58 8.49 -9.26
CA ASN A 128 4.18 8.44 -7.93
C ASN A 128 4.76 7.05 -7.63
N LEU A 129 4.07 5.98 -8.04
CA LEU A 129 4.62 4.62 -7.97
C LEU A 129 5.90 4.50 -8.79
N ALA A 130 5.92 5.03 -10.01
CA ALA A 130 7.11 5.00 -10.86
C ALA A 130 8.29 5.71 -10.20
N LYS A 131 8.06 6.84 -9.55
CA LYS A 131 9.11 7.56 -8.81
C LYS A 131 9.66 6.75 -7.64
N ILE A 132 8.79 6.09 -6.90
CA ILE A 132 9.20 5.23 -5.78
C ILE A 132 10.06 4.07 -6.29
N LEU A 133 9.63 3.41 -7.36
CA LEU A 133 10.34 2.29 -7.95
C LEU A 133 11.68 2.70 -8.53
N THR A 134 11.75 3.87 -9.16
CA THR A 134 13.00 4.43 -9.69
C THR A 134 14.00 4.65 -8.56
N LYS A 135 13.54 5.20 -7.43
CA LYS A 135 14.39 5.43 -6.27
C LYS A 135 14.92 4.11 -5.70
N ARG A 136 14.05 3.11 -5.54
CA ARG A 136 14.44 1.79 -5.05
C ARG A 136 15.47 1.12 -5.97
N LEU A 137 15.27 1.25 -7.28
CA LEU A 137 16.18 0.68 -8.27
C LEU A 137 17.56 1.33 -8.20
N ARG A 138 17.62 2.65 -8.10
CA ARG A 138 18.89 3.38 -7.94
C ARG A 138 19.62 2.98 -6.67
N GLU A 139 18.91 2.87 -5.56
CA GLU A 139 19.49 2.44 -4.29
C GLU A 139 20.06 1.01 -4.40
N ALA A 140 19.39 0.11 -5.11
CA ALA A 140 19.90 -1.23 -5.36
C ALA A 140 21.16 -1.21 -6.22
N ASP A 141 21.21 -0.38 -7.27
CA ASP A 141 22.36 -0.23 -8.14
C ASP A 141 23.58 0.34 -7.38
N GLU A 142 23.36 1.28 -6.46
CA GLU A 142 24.44 1.86 -5.65
C GLU A 142 25.11 0.84 -4.73
N GLN A 143 24.44 -0.27 -4.43
CA GLN A 143 24.97 -1.33 -3.57
C GLN A 143 25.83 -2.33 -4.34
N ILE A 144 25.86 -2.23 -5.66
CA ILE A 144 26.67 -3.08 -6.53
C ILE A 144 28.05 -2.44 -6.76
#